data_b8a1dfb0442680ba63a734712302233e
#
_entry.id   b8a1dfb0442680ba63a734712302233e
#
_cell.length_a   1.000
_cell.length_b   1.000
_cell.length_c   1.000
_cell.angle_alpha   90.00
_cell.angle_beta   90.00
_cell.angle_gamma   90.00
#
_symmetry.space_group_name_H-M   'P 1'
#
loop_
_entity.id
_entity.type
_entity.pdbx_description
1 polymer ?
#
loop_
_entity_poly.entity_id
_entity_poly.type
_entity_poly.pdbx_seq_one_letter_code
_entity_poly.pdbx_strand_id
1 'polypeptide(L)'
;MTVAALMLTLVLSAPPTPEQKQLLTVFRKEFIHITPGKGKFPKSFSIGREKGGRNNERPVRKITFGYSFHVAKYEVPQNLWEAVMGSNPSRWKGKRNSVELLNFDEAKKFCKTATKMMRQAKLIKPNQVIRLPSEAEWEYVARAGTKTVFSFGDDPKNLTKYGWYTGNAAGNDPKVGEKKPNPWGLYDIHGYLWEWCTDIGNPTYEGAPSDGGPQTKPSGTEEKRRRVLRGGSWKDKVDRLTSSYRMLVPMALRDDAVGLRCILAKEIKQPKKKATKKK
;
A
#
# COMPACT_ATOMS: atom_id res chain seq x y z
N MET A 1 13.30 52.20 -16.07
CA MET A 1 12.50 51.07 -15.55
C MET A 1 13.12 49.78 -16.00
N THR A 2 13.92 49.13 -15.15
CA THR A 2 14.64 47.92 -15.47
C THR A 2 13.78 46.72 -15.04
N VAL A 3 13.29 45.97 -15.98
CA VAL A 3 12.53 44.71 -15.73
C VAL A 3 13.52 43.62 -15.38
N ALA A 4 13.59 43.27 -14.09
CA ALA A 4 14.37 42.10 -13.65
C ALA A 4 13.62 40.81 -14.04
N ALA A 5 14.14 40.11 -15.02
CA ALA A 5 13.67 38.78 -15.41
C ALA A 5 14.00 37.75 -14.30
N LEU A 6 13.01 37.29 -13.56
CA LEU A 6 13.15 36.24 -12.57
C LEU A 6 13.35 34.91 -13.31
N MET A 7 14.61 34.49 -13.50
CA MET A 7 14.93 33.15 -14.00
C MET A 7 14.55 32.12 -12.93
N LEU A 8 13.44 31.42 -13.15
CA LEU A 8 13.02 30.26 -12.36
C LEU A 8 13.93 29.10 -12.72
N THR A 9 15.04 28.94 -11.99
CA THR A 9 15.93 27.78 -12.14
C THR A 9 15.15 26.52 -11.73
N LEU A 10 14.75 25.71 -12.69
CA LEU A 10 14.27 24.35 -12.46
C LEU A 10 15.44 23.56 -11.85
N VAL A 11 15.42 23.35 -10.54
CA VAL A 11 16.35 22.43 -9.89
C VAL A 11 15.97 21.00 -10.35
N LEU A 12 16.55 20.57 -11.46
CA LEU A 12 16.52 19.17 -11.88
C LEU A 12 17.29 18.38 -10.82
N SER A 13 16.59 17.59 -10.00
CA SER A 13 17.29 16.68 -9.09
C SER A 13 18.16 15.72 -9.89
N ALA A 14 19.33 15.42 -9.38
CA ALA A 14 20.27 14.49 -9.99
C ALA A 14 19.60 13.12 -10.29
N PRO A 15 20.01 12.45 -11.39
CA PRO A 15 19.56 11.10 -11.66
C PRO A 15 19.98 10.14 -10.55
N PRO A 16 19.29 8.99 -10.38
CA PRO A 16 19.67 7.98 -9.42
C PRO A 16 21.10 7.48 -9.64
N THR A 17 21.85 7.23 -8.54
CA THR A 17 23.15 6.58 -8.59
C THR A 17 23.03 5.16 -9.17
N PRO A 18 24.13 4.52 -9.60
CA PRO A 18 24.13 3.13 -10.06
C PRO A 18 23.49 2.17 -9.05
N GLU A 19 23.80 2.30 -7.76
CA GLU A 19 23.28 1.48 -6.67
C GLU A 19 21.78 1.71 -6.47
N GLN A 20 21.35 2.96 -6.46
CA GLN A 20 19.93 3.31 -6.41
C GLN A 20 19.17 2.74 -7.61
N LYS A 21 19.72 2.87 -8.82
CA LYS A 21 19.12 2.32 -10.03
C LYS A 21 19.01 0.79 -9.97
N GLN A 22 20.01 0.09 -9.41
CA GLN A 22 19.99 -1.36 -9.21
C GLN A 22 18.82 -1.75 -8.28
N LEU A 23 18.68 -1.12 -7.12
CA LEU A 23 17.60 -1.39 -6.16
C LEU A 23 16.22 -1.09 -6.75
N LEU A 24 16.07 0.03 -7.47
CA LEU A 24 14.85 0.38 -8.18
C LEU A 24 14.52 -0.61 -9.31
N THR A 25 15.53 -1.19 -9.96
CA THR A 25 15.34 -2.23 -10.99
C THR A 25 14.82 -3.52 -10.37
N VAL A 26 15.37 -3.94 -9.23
CA VAL A 26 14.87 -5.09 -8.46
C VAL A 26 13.43 -4.84 -8.05
N PHE A 27 13.15 -3.69 -7.44
CA PHE A 27 11.80 -3.28 -7.05
C PHE A 27 10.82 -3.33 -8.23
N ARG A 28 11.21 -2.84 -9.42
CA ARG A 28 10.35 -2.90 -10.62
C ARG A 28 10.05 -4.34 -11.05
N LYS A 29 11.00 -5.26 -10.95
CA LYS A 29 10.83 -6.68 -11.28
C LYS A 29 9.95 -7.42 -10.27
N GLU A 30 9.88 -6.94 -9.03
CA GLU A 30 9.07 -7.50 -7.95
C GLU A 30 7.58 -7.08 -8.00
N PHE A 31 7.12 -6.41 -9.05
CA PHE A 31 5.70 -6.08 -9.23
C PHE A 31 4.96 -7.17 -10.01
N ILE A 32 3.80 -7.57 -9.48
CA ILE A 32 2.86 -8.49 -10.12
C ILE A 32 1.82 -7.66 -10.89
N HIS A 33 1.64 -7.96 -12.17
CA HIS A 33 0.63 -7.29 -13.00
C HIS A 33 -0.75 -7.90 -12.75
N ILE A 34 -1.70 -7.08 -12.34
CA ILE A 34 -3.08 -7.43 -12.06
C ILE A 34 -3.97 -6.85 -13.16
N THR A 35 -4.72 -7.72 -13.84
CA THR A 35 -5.70 -7.33 -14.87
C THR A 35 -7.07 -7.90 -14.49
N PRO A 36 -7.88 -7.14 -13.72
CA PRO A 36 -9.21 -7.61 -13.30
C PRO A 36 -10.09 -8.00 -14.49
N GLY A 37 -10.69 -9.18 -14.41
CA GLY A 37 -11.49 -9.79 -15.49
C GLY A 37 -10.67 -10.65 -16.46
N LYS A 38 -9.36 -10.86 -16.23
CA LYS A 38 -8.52 -11.73 -17.06
C LYS A 38 -7.84 -12.82 -16.24
N GLY A 39 -7.86 -14.06 -16.74
CA GLY A 39 -7.23 -15.21 -16.10
C GLY A 39 -7.74 -15.41 -14.67
N LYS A 40 -6.81 -15.53 -13.71
CA LYS A 40 -7.13 -15.75 -12.30
C LYS A 40 -7.60 -14.51 -11.52
N PHE A 41 -7.76 -13.35 -12.17
CA PHE A 41 -8.12 -12.09 -11.53
C PHE A 41 -9.60 -11.76 -11.77
N PRO A 42 -10.52 -11.97 -10.81
CA PRO A 42 -11.94 -11.67 -10.97
C PRO A 42 -12.18 -10.21 -11.31
N LYS A 43 -13.16 -9.91 -12.16
CA LYS A 43 -13.53 -8.53 -12.52
C LYS A 43 -14.00 -7.72 -11.32
N SER A 44 -14.65 -8.41 -10.36
CA SER A 44 -15.17 -7.82 -9.15
C SER A 44 -15.00 -8.74 -7.94
N PHE A 45 -15.04 -8.18 -6.75
CA PHE A 45 -15.06 -8.91 -5.48
C PHE A 45 -15.93 -8.19 -4.46
N SER A 46 -16.17 -8.81 -3.32
CA SER A 46 -16.87 -8.20 -2.19
C SER A 46 -15.84 -7.78 -1.14
N ILE A 47 -15.73 -6.46 -0.88
CA ILE A 47 -14.94 -5.92 0.21
C ILE A 47 -15.70 -6.06 1.54
N GLY A 48 -14.96 -6.33 2.61
CA GLY A 48 -15.53 -6.46 3.95
C GLY A 48 -15.96 -7.87 4.29
N ARG A 49 -16.64 -8.02 5.43
CA ARG A 49 -17.06 -9.31 5.97
C ARG A 49 -18.32 -9.17 6.79
N GLU A 50 -19.39 -9.90 6.39
CA GLU A 50 -20.67 -9.86 7.09
C GLU A 50 -20.65 -10.77 8.31
N LYS A 51 -20.50 -12.08 8.09
CA LYS A 51 -20.51 -13.07 9.16
C LYS A 51 -19.18 -13.11 9.90
N GLY A 52 -19.19 -12.78 11.19
CA GLY A 52 -18.00 -12.72 12.03
C GLY A 52 -17.07 -11.54 11.74
N GLY A 53 -17.46 -10.59 10.87
CA GLY A 53 -16.77 -9.32 10.66
C GLY A 53 -17.12 -8.29 11.74
N ARG A 54 -16.26 -7.29 11.91
CA ARG A 54 -16.49 -6.15 12.81
C ARG A 54 -17.37 -5.10 12.13
N ASN A 55 -17.94 -4.17 12.90
CA ASN A 55 -18.78 -3.10 12.35
C ASN A 55 -18.05 -2.26 11.29
N ASN A 56 -16.76 -2.02 11.46
CA ASN A 56 -15.97 -1.26 10.50
C ASN A 56 -15.62 -2.05 9.21
N GLU A 57 -15.90 -3.35 9.15
CA GLU A 57 -15.79 -4.19 7.95
C GLU A 57 -17.11 -4.23 7.14
N ARG A 58 -18.10 -3.42 7.50
CA ARG A 58 -19.47 -3.40 6.95
C ARG A 58 -19.85 -2.03 6.41
N PRO A 59 -20.89 -1.94 5.57
CA PRO A 59 -21.56 -3.06 4.89
C PRO A 59 -20.65 -3.74 3.88
N VAL A 60 -20.85 -5.04 3.62
CA VAL A 60 -20.18 -5.73 2.52
C VAL A 60 -20.61 -5.11 1.20
N ARG A 61 -19.64 -4.79 0.33
CA ARG A 61 -19.91 -4.08 -0.92
C ARG A 61 -19.21 -4.74 -2.10
N LYS A 62 -19.88 -4.79 -3.23
CA LYS A 62 -19.28 -5.22 -4.50
C LYS A 62 -18.39 -4.11 -5.06
N ILE A 63 -17.14 -4.43 -5.30
CA ILE A 63 -16.17 -3.57 -5.99
C ILE A 63 -15.90 -4.13 -7.38
N THR A 64 -15.89 -3.27 -8.41
CA THR A 64 -15.65 -3.65 -9.79
C THR A 64 -14.55 -2.79 -10.39
N PHE A 65 -13.39 -3.36 -10.70
CA PHE A 65 -12.26 -2.62 -11.24
C PHE A 65 -12.41 -2.36 -12.74
N GLY A 66 -12.29 -1.10 -13.15
CA GLY A 66 -12.24 -0.66 -14.53
C GLY A 66 -10.83 -0.53 -15.11
N TYR A 67 -9.79 -0.83 -14.33
CA TYR A 67 -8.39 -0.59 -14.67
C TYR A 67 -7.47 -1.74 -14.24
N SER A 68 -6.29 -1.78 -14.86
CA SER A 68 -5.20 -2.69 -14.47
C SER A 68 -4.15 -1.92 -13.68
N PHE A 69 -3.49 -2.61 -12.77
CA PHE A 69 -2.42 -2.07 -11.95
C PHE A 69 -1.36 -3.14 -11.67
N HIS A 70 -0.25 -2.76 -11.07
CA HIS A 70 0.74 -3.71 -10.57
C HIS A 70 0.86 -3.51 -9.06
N VAL A 71 0.99 -4.60 -8.34
CA VAL A 71 1.19 -4.60 -6.88
C VAL A 71 2.58 -5.12 -6.55
N ALA A 72 3.27 -4.48 -5.62
CA ALA A 72 4.56 -4.96 -5.13
C ALA A 72 4.38 -6.32 -4.42
N LYS A 73 5.20 -7.29 -4.80
CA LYS A 73 5.19 -8.66 -4.25
C LYS A 73 5.40 -8.66 -2.74
N TYR A 74 6.23 -7.74 -2.24
CA TYR A 74 6.64 -7.59 -0.86
C TYR A 74 6.27 -6.21 -0.31
N GLU A 75 6.27 -6.07 0.99
CA GLU A 75 6.40 -4.78 1.67
C GLU A 75 7.70 -4.09 1.23
N VAL A 76 7.81 -2.77 1.40
CA VAL A 76 9.02 -2.03 1.01
C VAL A 76 10.17 -2.40 1.94
N PRO A 77 11.28 -2.96 1.43
CA PRO A 77 12.43 -3.31 2.26
C PRO A 77 13.28 -2.08 2.61
N GLN A 78 14.00 -2.17 3.74
CA GLN A 78 14.78 -1.07 4.31
C GLN A 78 15.85 -0.53 3.36
N ASN A 79 16.58 -1.40 2.64
CA ASN A 79 17.58 -0.96 1.67
C ASN A 79 17.00 -0.14 0.52
N LEU A 80 15.79 -0.47 0.06
CA LEU A 80 15.11 0.33 -0.96
C LEU A 80 14.61 1.66 -0.39
N TRP A 81 14.04 1.63 0.82
CA TRP A 81 13.60 2.84 1.50
C TRP A 81 14.78 3.82 1.68
N GLU A 82 15.90 3.34 2.22
CA GLU A 82 17.08 4.16 2.44
C GLU A 82 17.65 4.74 1.15
N ALA A 83 17.70 3.94 0.08
CA ALA A 83 18.13 4.40 -1.25
C ALA A 83 17.25 5.53 -1.81
N VAL A 84 15.94 5.54 -1.49
CA VAL A 84 14.99 6.53 -1.98
C VAL A 84 14.88 7.74 -1.07
N MET A 85 14.96 7.54 0.26
CA MET A 85 14.68 8.58 1.26
C MET A 85 15.95 9.18 1.90
N GLY A 86 17.10 8.52 1.73
CA GLY A 86 18.39 8.95 2.28
C GLY A 86 18.64 8.55 3.74
N SER A 87 17.66 7.95 4.42
CA SER A 87 17.79 7.49 5.80
C SER A 87 16.85 6.32 6.07
N ASN A 88 17.13 5.51 7.09
CA ASN A 88 16.31 4.38 7.48
C ASN A 88 15.75 4.61 8.89
N PRO A 89 14.42 4.79 9.08
CA PRO A 89 13.80 5.06 10.36
C PRO A 89 13.67 3.82 11.24
N SER A 90 13.75 2.61 10.65
CA SER A 90 13.45 1.35 11.31
C SER A 90 14.25 1.14 12.59
N ARG A 91 13.59 0.57 13.59
CA ARG A 91 14.22 0.15 14.85
C ARG A 91 15.09 -1.09 14.65
N TRP A 92 14.54 -2.09 13.96
CA TRP A 92 15.20 -3.36 13.72
C TRP A 92 15.88 -3.34 12.35
N LYS A 93 17.21 -3.27 12.33
CA LYS A 93 17.96 -3.04 11.08
C LYS A 93 18.23 -4.33 10.31
N GLY A 94 17.88 -4.32 9.03
CA GLY A 94 18.18 -5.42 8.10
C GLY A 94 17.89 -5.02 6.66
N LYS A 95 18.84 -5.25 5.74
CA LYS A 95 18.74 -4.75 4.36
C LYS A 95 17.41 -5.13 3.65
N ARG A 96 16.96 -6.34 3.84
CA ARG A 96 15.73 -6.86 3.20
C ARG A 96 14.56 -7.02 4.19
N ASN A 97 14.68 -6.56 5.43
CA ASN A 97 13.58 -6.49 6.36
C ASN A 97 12.63 -5.38 5.93
N SER A 98 11.34 -5.49 6.23
CA SER A 98 10.39 -4.42 5.94
C SER A 98 10.75 -3.14 6.68
N VAL A 99 10.58 -1.99 6.03
CA VAL A 99 10.76 -0.70 6.68
C VAL A 99 9.58 -0.39 7.60
N GLU A 100 9.86 0.07 8.82
CA GLU A 100 8.86 0.42 9.83
C GLU A 100 9.16 1.78 10.47
N LEU A 101 8.37 2.21 11.46
CA LEU A 101 8.48 3.52 12.14
C LEU A 101 8.30 4.74 11.22
N LEU A 102 7.54 4.59 10.16
CA LEU A 102 7.19 5.66 9.23
C LEU A 102 5.71 6.04 9.35
N ASN A 103 5.39 7.31 9.21
CA ASN A 103 4.01 7.78 9.19
C ASN A 103 3.45 7.83 7.76
N PHE A 104 2.15 8.15 7.64
CA PHE A 104 1.45 8.19 6.35
C PHE A 104 2.06 9.18 5.34
N ASP A 105 2.49 10.37 5.78
CA ASP A 105 3.05 11.37 4.88
C ASP A 105 4.44 10.96 4.38
N GLU A 106 5.22 10.27 5.19
CA GLU A 106 6.49 9.70 4.76
C GLU A 106 6.31 8.55 3.78
N ALA A 107 5.30 7.68 4.00
CA ALA A 107 4.94 6.65 3.02
C ALA A 107 4.56 7.28 1.66
N LYS A 108 3.79 8.36 1.66
CA LYS A 108 3.48 9.12 0.42
C LYS A 108 4.71 9.79 -0.18
N LYS A 109 5.59 10.36 0.65
CA LYS A 109 6.84 10.99 0.19
C LYS A 109 7.73 9.95 -0.47
N PHE A 110 7.87 8.75 0.11
CA PHE A 110 8.57 7.63 -0.51
C PHE A 110 8.00 7.33 -1.90
N CYS A 111 6.69 7.13 -2.02
CA CYS A 111 6.04 6.83 -3.29
C CYS A 111 6.29 7.91 -4.36
N LYS A 112 6.21 9.19 -3.97
CA LYS A 112 6.48 10.33 -4.86
C LYS A 112 7.94 10.35 -5.31
N THR A 113 8.88 10.16 -4.39
CA THR A 113 10.32 10.15 -4.68
C THR A 113 10.69 8.95 -5.55
N ALA A 114 10.22 7.75 -5.20
CA ALA A 114 10.42 6.54 -6.00
C ALA A 114 9.87 6.70 -7.42
N THR A 115 8.68 7.31 -7.60
CA THR A 115 8.12 7.63 -8.92
C THR A 115 9.09 8.48 -9.74
N LYS A 116 9.62 9.59 -9.15
CA LYS A 116 10.54 10.50 -9.82
C LYS A 116 11.82 9.77 -10.26
N MET A 117 12.44 9.05 -9.32
CA MET A 117 13.68 8.31 -9.58
C MET A 117 13.48 7.21 -10.64
N MET A 118 12.38 6.44 -10.57
CA MET A 118 12.09 5.39 -11.55
C MET A 118 11.77 5.94 -12.94
N ARG A 119 11.15 7.12 -13.04
CA ARG A 119 10.94 7.81 -14.33
C ARG A 119 12.29 8.29 -14.91
N GLN A 120 13.16 8.89 -14.09
CA GLN A 120 14.52 9.30 -14.50
C GLN A 120 15.36 8.10 -14.96
N ALA A 121 15.26 6.97 -14.26
CA ALA A 121 15.93 5.71 -14.60
C ALA A 121 15.28 4.97 -15.79
N LYS A 122 14.17 5.48 -16.37
CA LYS A 122 13.37 4.85 -17.43
C LYS A 122 12.83 3.45 -17.07
N LEU A 123 12.60 3.19 -15.78
CA LEU A 123 12.06 1.93 -15.28
C LEU A 123 10.53 1.86 -15.32
N ILE A 124 9.86 3.00 -15.39
CA ILE A 124 8.41 3.15 -15.55
C ILE A 124 8.09 4.20 -16.63
N LYS A 125 6.88 4.11 -17.20
CA LYS A 125 6.42 5.06 -18.21
C LYS A 125 6.16 6.44 -17.60
N PRO A 126 6.24 7.55 -18.38
CA PRO A 126 5.98 8.90 -17.88
C PRO A 126 4.62 9.09 -17.22
N ASN A 127 3.61 8.32 -17.65
CA ASN A 127 2.25 8.36 -17.11
C ASN A 127 1.98 7.30 -16.02
N GLN A 128 3.01 6.66 -15.49
CA GLN A 128 2.90 5.72 -14.39
C GLN A 128 3.45 6.33 -13.10
N VAL A 129 2.85 5.95 -11.97
CA VAL A 129 3.23 6.38 -10.61
C VAL A 129 3.33 5.20 -9.67
N ILE A 130 4.24 5.30 -8.71
CA ILE A 130 4.24 4.50 -7.49
C ILE A 130 3.35 5.23 -6.49
N ARG A 131 2.44 4.49 -5.84
CA ARG A 131 1.55 5.01 -4.81
C ARG A 131 1.20 3.95 -3.78
N LEU A 132 0.62 4.35 -2.67
CA LEU A 132 -0.03 3.43 -1.75
C LEU A 132 -1.26 2.79 -2.43
N PRO A 133 -1.66 1.57 -2.03
CA PRO A 133 -2.91 0.97 -2.47
C PRO A 133 -4.12 1.79 -1.99
N SER A 134 -5.24 1.72 -2.71
CA SER A 134 -6.52 1.92 -2.07
C SER A 134 -6.83 0.73 -1.16
N GLU A 135 -7.70 0.91 -0.19
CA GLU A 135 -8.13 -0.17 0.69
C GLU A 135 -8.79 -1.32 -0.11
N ALA A 136 -9.56 -0.97 -1.15
CA ALA A 136 -10.17 -1.93 -2.05
C ALA A 136 -9.13 -2.72 -2.88
N GLU A 137 -8.10 -2.06 -3.40
CA GLU A 137 -6.99 -2.74 -4.07
C GLU A 137 -6.26 -3.68 -3.13
N TRP A 138 -5.99 -3.22 -1.90
CA TRP A 138 -5.32 -4.02 -0.89
C TRP A 138 -6.09 -5.30 -0.56
N GLU A 139 -7.40 -5.20 -0.23
CA GLU A 139 -8.21 -6.38 0.11
C GLU A 139 -8.40 -7.32 -1.08
N TYR A 140 -8.54 -6.78 -2.29
CA TYR A 140 -8.64 -7.56 -3.51
C TYR A 140 -7.42 -8.45 -3.73
N VAL A 141 -6.21 -7.90 -3.58
CA VAL A 141 -4.98 -8.68 -3.74
C VAL A 141 -4.69 -9.57 -2.53
N ALA A 142 -5.11 -9.18 -1.33
CA ALA A 142 -5.02 -10.01 -0.14
C ALA A 142 -5.86 -11.28 -0.27
N ARG A 143 -7.11 -11.16 -0.71
CA ARG A 143 -8.01 -12.29 -0.94
C ARG A 143 -7.54 -13.20 -2.09
N ALA A 144 -6.84 -12.66 -3.07
CA ALA A 144 -6.33 -13.42 -4.20
C ALA A 144 -7.38 -14.33 -4.89
N GLY A 145 -8.61 -13.83 -5.01
CA GLY A 145 -9.74 -14.54 -5.62
C GLY A 145 -10.56 -15.42 -4.67
N THR A 146 -10.16 -15.56 -3.41
CA THR A 146 -10.91 -16.34 -2.41
C THR A 146 -12.00 -15.52 -1.73
N LYS A 147 -12.96 -16.21 -1.11
CA LYS A 147 -13.99 -15.62 -0.24
C LYS A 147 -13.79 -15.96 1.24
N THR A 148 -12.74 -16.73 1.53
CA THR A 148 -12.39 -17.23 2.85
C THR A 148 -11.84 -16.12 3.77
N VAL A 149 -11.68 -16.43 5.05
CA VAL A 149 -11.15 -15.50 6.07
C VAL A 149 -9.74 -15.04 5.72
N PHE A 150 -8.91 -15.97 5.27
CA PHE A 150 -7.57 -15.72 4.77
C PHE A 150 -7.47 -16.15 3.30
N SER A 151 -6.45 -15.74 2.59
CA SER A 151 -6.20 -16.17 1.21
C SER A 151 -5.92 -17.67 1.05
N PHE A 152 -5.59 -18.34 2.11
CA PHE A 152 -5.27 -19.77 2.17
C PHE A 152 -6.41 -20.63 2.76
N GLY A 153 -7.57 -20.07 3.03
CA GLY A 153 -8.74 -20.77 3.60
C GLY A 153 -9.21 -20.17 4.93
N ASP A 154 -10.01 -20.92 5.67
CA ASP A 154 -10.62 -20.46 6.92
C ASP A 154 -9.90 -20.98 8.18
N ASP A 155 -9.02 -22.00 8.05
CA ASP A 155 -8.32 -22.58 9.18
C ASP A 155 -7.12 -21.71 9.61
N PRO A 156 -7.20 -21.06 10.79
CA PRO A 156 -6.14 -20.19 11.29
C PRO A 156 -4.84 -20.91 11.64
N LYS A 157 -4.86 -22.23 11.83
CA LYS A 157 -3.65 -23.03 12.11
C LYS A 157 -2.63 -22.95 10.97
N ASN A 158 -3.10 -22.67 9.75
CA ASN A 158 -2.22 -22.51 8.59
C ASN A 158 -1.49 -21.16 8.55
N LEU A 159 -1.88 -20.16 9.36
CA LEU A 159 -1.31 -18.81 9.35
C LEU A 159 0.21 -18.81 9.52
N THR A 160 0.76 -19.70 10.35
CA THR A 160 2.21 -19.83 10.57
C THR A 160 3.02 -20.02 9.28
N LYS A 161 2.39 -20.59 8.24
CA LYS A 161 3.01 -20.81 6.93
C LYS A 161 3.01 -19.57 6.05
N TYR A 162 2.14 -18.59 6.31
CA TYR A 162 1.85 -17.47 5.41
C TYR A 162 2.17 -16.08 5.98
N GLY A 163 2.34 -15.95 7.29
CA GLY A 163 2.57 -14.65 7.91
C GLY A 163 3.29 -14.72 9.25
N TRP A 164 3.74 -13.55 9.70
CA TRP A 164 4.37 -13.33 11.00
C TRP A 164 3.37 -12.67 11.96
N TYR A 165 3.17 -13.26 13.13
CA TYR A 165 2.23 -12.81 14.14
C TYR A 165 2.71 -13.23 15.54
N THR A 166 2.00 -12.88 16.62
CA THR A 166 2.40 -13.20 17.99
C THR A 166 2.72 -14.68 18.25
N GLY A 167 2.17 -15.60 17.44
CA GLY A 167 2.41 -17.04 17.60
C GLY A 167 3.75 -17.53 17.04
N ASN A 168 4.46 -16.74 16.23
CA ASN A 168 5.70 -17.19 15.59
C ASN A 168 6.75 -16.09 15.37
N ALA A 169 6.50 -14.85 15.80
CA ALA A 169 7.39 -13.72 15.52
C ALA A 169 8.43 -13.46 16.62
N ALA A 170 8.30 -14.06 17.79
CA ALA A 170 9.18 -13.79 18.93
C ALA A 170 10.67 -14.02 18.56
N GLY A 171 11.49 -12.99 18.77
CA GLY A 171 12.92 -13.03 18.47
C GLY A 171 13.30 -13.03 16.98
N ASN A 172 12.33 -12.87 16.08
CA ASN A 172 12.57 -12.82 14.64
C ASN A 172 12.40 -11.41 14.09
N ASP A 173 13.32 -11.02 13.22
CA ASP A 173 13.22 -9.85 12.36
C ASP A 173 13.51 -10.31 10.92
N PRO A 174 12.51 -10.92 10.25
CA PRO A 174 12.71 -11.64 9.01
C PRO A 174 12.95 -10.72 7.82
N LYS A 175 13.57 -11.27 6.78
CA LYS A 175 13.53 -10.66 5.45
C LYS A 175 12.12 -10.79 4.86
N VAL A 176 11.74 -9.84 4.02
CA VAL A 176 10.48 -9.94 3.26
C VAL A 176 10.45 -11.23 2.43
N GLY A 177 9.31 -11.90 2.44
CA GLY A 177 9.08 -13.07 1.59
C GLY A 177 9.60 -14.41 2.13
N GLU A 178 9.85 -14.55 3.41
CA GLU A 178 10.29 -15.82 4.01
C GLU A 178 9.14 -16.81 4.23
N LYS A 179 7.90 -16.35 4.29
CA LYS A 179 6.71 -17.19 4.38
C LYS A 179 6.18 -17.57 2.99
N LYS A 180 5.14 -18.41 2.93
CA LYS A 180 4.50 -18.75 1.66
C LYS A 180 3.71 -17.56 1.10
N PRO A 181 3.72 -17.35 -0.22
CA PRO A 181 2.88 -16.33 -0.83
C PRO A 181 1.40 -16.75 -0.86
N ASN A 182 0.52 -15.76 -1.04
CA ASN A 182 -0.87 -16.03 -1.38
C ASN A 182 -1.01 -16.58 -2.82
N PRO A 183 -2.21 -17.02 -3.27
CA PRO A 183 -2.41 -17.60 -4.61
C PRO A 183 -1.97 -16.71 -5.78
N TRP A 184 -1.86 -15.39 -5.56
CA TRP A 184 -1.39 -14.47 -6.60
C TRP A 184 0.10 -14.16 -6.50
N GLY A 185 0.82 -14.69 -5.54
CA GLY A 185 2.26 -14.55 -5.38
C GLY A 185 2.67 -13.34 -4.51
N LEU A 186 1.78 -12.82 -3.66
CA LEU A 186 2.11 -11.79 -2.70
C LEU A 186 2.51 -12.43 -1.36
N TYR A 187 3.57 -11.93 -0.78
CA TYR A 187 4.13 -12.38 0.49
C TYR A 187 3.74 -11.44 1.63
N ASP A 188 3.74 -11.95 2.85
CA ASP A 188 3.56 -11.19 4.09
C ASP A 188 2.23 -10.41 4.15
N ILE A 189 1.21 -10.86 3.37
CA ILE A 189 -0.08 -10.17 3.25
C ILE A 189 -1.00 -10.43 4.46
N HIS A 190 -0.67 -11.39 5.30
CA HIS A 190 -1.38 -11.77 6.52
C HIS A 190 -0.44 -11.70 7.72
N GLY A 191 0.08 -10.49 8.00
CA GLY A 191 0.99 -10.23 9.09
C GLY A 191 2.32 -9.66 8.64
N TYR A 192 3.30 -9.63 9.52
CA TYR A 192 4.57 -8.94 9.50
C TYR A 192 4.39 -7.45 9.83
N LEU A 193 3.98 -6.57 8.89
CA LEU A 193 3.65 -5.18 9.23
C LEU A 193 2.24 -4.81 8.76
N TRP A 194 1.58 -3.93 9.49
CA TRP A 194 0.44 -3.18 9.01
C TRP A 194 0.85 -2.31 7.81
N GLU A 195 0.03 -2.28 6.77
CA GLU A 195 0.31 -1.55 5.54
C GLU A 195 -0.61 -0.34 5.36
N TRP A 196 -0.03 0.85 5.15
CA TRP A 196 -0.76 2.06 4.87
C TRP A 196 -1.56 1.95 3.57
N CYS A 197 -2.86 2.29 3.64
CA CYS A 197 -3.73 2.54 2.48
C CYS A 197 -4.00 4.03 2.30
N THR A 198 -4.33 4.44 1.06
CA THR A 198 -4.60 5.86 0.73
C THR A 198 -5.88 6.38 1.37
N ASP A 199 -6.82 5.48 1.69
CA ASP A 199 -8.17 5.77 2.12
C ASP A 199 -8.23 6.53 3.44
N ILE A 200 -9.17 7.48 3.52
CA ILE A 200 -9.59 8.08 4.77
C ILE A 200 -10.23 7.00 5.64
N GLY A 201 -9.89 7.00 6.91
CA GLY A 201 -10.33 6.00 7.89
C GLY A 201 -11.78 6.25 8.36
N ASN A 202 -12.75 6.08 7.48
CA ASN A 202 -14.16 6.12 7.86
C ASN A 202 -14.56 4.88 8.66
N PRO A 203 -15.47 4.99 9.65
CA PRO A 203 -15.81 3.91 10.56
C PRO A 203 -16.51 2.72 9.88
N THR A 204 -17.09 2.91 8.69
CA THR A 204 -17.75 1.87 7.89
C THR A 204 -17.44 2.04 6.41
N TYR A 205 -17.89 1.09 5.58
CA TYR A 205 -17.84 1.22 4.12
C TYR A 205 -19.03 1.98 3.50
N GLU A 206 -19.87 2.61 4.33
CA GLU A 206 -20.98 3.43 3.85
C GLU A 206 -20.45 4.54 2.93
N GLY A 207 -21.09 4.70 1.75
CA GLY A 207 -20.67 5.72 0.77
C GLY A 207 -19.28 5.53 0.14
N ALA A 208 -18.54 4.43 0.43
CA ALA A 208 -17.24 4.18 -0.18
C ALA A 208 -17.36 3.94 -1.70
N PRO A 209 -16.34 4.28 -2.53
CA PRO A 209 -16.33 4.00 -3.96
C PRO A 209 -16.51 2.52 -4.28
N SER A 210 -17.16 2.21 -5.40
CA SER A 210 -17.37 0.83 -5.89
C SER A 210 -16.50 0.48 -7.10
N ASP A 211 -15.62 1.39 -7.52
CA ASP A 211 -14.72 1.26 -8.68
C ASP A 211 -13.29 0.84 -8.32
N GLY A 212 -13.02 0.61 -7.04
CA GLY A 212 -11.68 0.29 -6.54
C GLY A 212 -10.82 1.50 -6.19
N GLY A 213 -11.31 2.71 -6.42
CA GLY A 213 -10.64 3.95 -6.00
C GLY A 213 -10.68 4.15 -4.48
N PRO A 214 -9.82 5.03 -3.93
CA PRO A 214 -9.77 5.28 -2.50
C PRO A 214 -10.95 6.11 -2.00
N GLN A 215 -11.41 5.84 -0.78
CA GLN A 215 -12.33 6.71 -0.08
C GLN A 215 -11.63 8.01 0.33
N THR A 216 -12.05 9.12 -0.29
CA THR A 216 -11.45 10.45 -0.09
C THR A 216 -12.35 11.44 0.65
N LYS A 217 -13.63 11.08 0.86
CA LYS A 217 -14.59 11.89 1.59
C LYS A 217 -14.69 11.38 3.02
N PRO A 218 -14.36 12.21 4.03
CA PRO A 218 -14.56 11.83 5.42
C PRO A 218 -16.04 11.83 5.77
N SER A 219 -16.45 10.92 6.66
CA SER A 219 -17.81 10.89 7.23
C SER A 219 -18.00 11.96 8.33
N GLY A 220 -16.90 12.48 8.88
CA GLY A 220 -16.87 13.54 9.90
C GLY A 220 -15.54 14.28 9.90
N THR A 221 -15.35 15.20 10.87
CA THR A 221 -14.14 16.04 10.97
C THR A 221 -12.92 15.25 11.45
N GLU A 222 -13.11 14.30 12.36
CA GLU A 222 -12.04 13.48 12.93
C GLU A 222 -11.44 12.51 11.90
N GLU A 223 -12.27 11.96 11.01
CA GLU A 223 -11.85 10.99 10.00
C GLU A 223 -10.89 11.58 8.98
N LYS A 224 -10.88 12.90 8.75
CA LYS A 224 -9.90 13.57 7.88
C LYS A 224 -8.46 13.25 8.27
N ARG A 225 -8.20 13.07 9.56
CA ARG A 225 -6.87 12.82 10.13
C ARG A 225 -6.54 11.35 10.26
N ARG A 226 -7.49 10.45 9.96
CA ARG A 226 -7.31 9.00 10.05
C ARG A 226 -7.05 8.40 8.68
N ARG A 227 -6.29 7.31 8.67
CA ARG A 227 -6.06 6.47 7.49
C ARG A 227 -6.26 5.02 7.86
N VAL A 228 -6.42 4.22 6.81
CA VAL A 228 -6.62 2.78 6.94
C VAL A 228 -5.26 2.08 6.95
N LEU A 229 -5.11 1.15 7.87
CA LEU A 229 -4.07 0.12 7.87
C LEU A 229 -4.69 -1.26 7.64
N ARG A 230 -3.97 -2.10 6.92
CA ARG A 230 -4.39 -3.45 6.56
C ARG A 230 -3.29 -4.47 6.83
N GLY A 231 -3.65 -5.76 6.93
CA GLY A 231 -2.72 -6.89 6.98
C GLY A 231 -2.53 -7.51 8.36
N GLY A 232 -2.60 -6.71 9.43
CA GLY A 232 -2.12 -7.13 10.73
C GLY A 232 -0.60 -7.10 10.80
N SER A 233 -0.04 -7.43 11.95
CA SER A 233 1.40 -7.38 12.17
C SER A 233 1.91 -8.51 13.06
N TRP A 234 3.22 -8.55 13.22
CA TRP A 234 3.92 -9.44 14.12
C TRP A 234 3.49 -9.30 15.60
N LYS A 235 2.91 -8.16 15.99
CA LYS A 235 2.38 -7.88 17.34
C LYS A 235 0.93 -8.35 17.55
N ASP A 236 0.26 -8.81 16.49
CA ASP A 236 -1.17 -9.05 16.54
C ASP A 236 -1.51 -10.52 16.68
N LYS A 237 -2.70 -10.79 17.25
CA LYS A 237 -3.32 -12.11 17.28
C LYS A 237 -4.00 -12.41 15.95
N VAL A 238 -4.27 -13.67 15.70
CA VAL A 238 -4.82 -14.23 14.45
C VAL A 238 -6.06 -13.49 13.93
N ASP A 239 -6.93 -13.03 14.80
CA ASP A 239 -8.18 -12.35 14.44
C ASP A 239 -7.97 -11.03 13.69
N ARG A 240 -6.78 -10.41 13.82
CA ARG A 240 -6.44 -9.15 13.14
C ARG A 240 -5.74 -9.34 11.78
N LEU A 241 -5.34 -10.56 11.44
CA LEU A 241 -4.59 -10.89 10.22
C LEU A 241 -5.48 -11.37 9.08
N THR A 242 -6.80 -11.23 9.21
CA THR A 242 -7.76 -11.65 8.18
C THR A 242 -7.75 -10.73 6.97
N SER A 243 -8.17 -11.23 5.81
CA SER A 243 -8.22 -10.44 4.56
C SER A 243 -9.08 -9.17 4.70
N SER A 244 -10.09 -9.17 5.56
CA SER A 244 -11.05 -8.07 5.72
C SER A 244 -10.75 -7.14 6.89
N TYR A 245 -9.91 -7.54 7.85
CA TYR A 245 -9.66 -6.71 9.02
C TYR A 245 -9.01 -5.38 8.63
N ARG A 246 -9.52 -4.31 9.22
CA ARG A 246 -9.03 -2.95 9.00
C ARG A 246 -8.80 -2.23 10.33
N MET A 247 -7.77 -1.42 10.39
CA MET A 247 -7.48 -0.54 11.51
C MET A 247 -7.49 0.92 11.07
N LEU A 248 -8.07 1.80 11.88
CA LEU A 248 -8.22 3.22 11.59
C LEU A 248 -7.35 4.01 12.56
N VAL A 249 -6.33 4.67 12.05
CA VAL A 249 -5.29 5.30 12.87
C VAL A 249 -5.01 6.74 12.45
N PRO A 250 -4.50 7.61 13.35
CA PRO A 250 -4.01 8.93 12.99
C PRO A 250 -2.90 8.86 11.93
N MET A 251 -2.89 9.80 10.98
CA MET A 251 -1.85 9.90 9.94
C MET A 251 -0.43 10.04 10.51
N ALA A 252 -0.32 10.61 11.71
CA ALA A 252 0.96 10.83 12.39
C ALA A 252 1.52 9.60 13.11
N LEU A 253 0.76 8.47 13.14
CA LEU A 253 1.21 7.25 13.81
C LEU A 253 2.57 6.80 13.28
N ARG A 254 3.46 6.46 14.21
CA ARG A 254 4.73 5.75 13.98
C ARG A 254 4.75 4.56 14.91
N ASP A 255 4.86 3.39 14.35
CA ASP A 255 4.93 2.14 15.11
C ASP A 255 5.89 1.17 14.42
N ASP A 256 6.65 0.40 15.18
CA ASP A 256 7.59 -0.60 14.65
C ASP A 256 6.88 -1.85 14.08
N ALA A 257 5.55 -1.81 14.03
CA ALA A 257 4.70 -2.79 13.35
C ALA A 257 3.94 -2.18 12.16
N VAL A 258 4.32 -0.99 11.66
CA VAL A 258 3.64 -0.30 10.56
C VAL A 258 4.62 0.06 9.44
N GLY A 259 4.33 -0.40 8.24
CA GLY A 259 5.09 -0.18 7.02
C GLY A 259 4.19 0.13 5.81
N LEU A 260 4.63 -0.25 4.62
CA LEU A 260 3.88 0.01 3.39
C LEU A 260 4.16 -1.03 2.30
N ARG A 261 3.17 -1.24 1.44
CA ARG A 261 3.27 -1.91 0.15
C ARG A 261 2.90 -0.94 -0.96
N CYS A 262 3.49 -1.08 -2.15
CA CYS A 262 3.27 -0.14 -3.24
C CYS A 262 2.43 -0.71 -4.38
N ILE A 263 1.70 0.18 -5.03
CA ILE A 263 1.05 -0.02 -6.31
C ILE A 263 1.80 0.80 -7.38
N LEU A 264 1.98 0.20 -8.55
CA LEU A 264 2.39 0.89 -9.77
C LEU A 264 1.19 0.93 -10.72
N ALA A 265 0.70 2.11 -11.03
CA ALA A 265 -0.48 2.30 -11.88
C ALA A 265 -0.32 3.51 -12.80
N LYS A 266 -1.26 3.66 -13.74
CA LYS A 266 -1.38 4.92 -14.48
C LYS A 266 -1.76 6.06 -13.54
N GLU A 267 -1.18 7.22 -13.76
CA GLU A 267 -1.54 8.44 -13.03
C GLU A 267 -2.97 8.87 -13.40
N ILE A 268 -3.85 8.95 -12.41
CA ILE A 268 -5.18 9.51 -12.59
C ILE A 268 -5.03 11.03 -12.57
N LYS A 269 -5.09 11.66 -13.73
CA LYS A 269 -5.10 13.12 -13.81
C LYS A 269 -6.38 13.63 -13.15
N GLN A 270 -6.27 14.32 -12.04
CA GLN A 270 -7.41 15.05 -11.49
C GLN A 270 -7.88 16.09 -12.53
N PRO A 271 -9.19 16.24 -12.75
CA PRO A 271 -9.67 17.32 -13.62
C PRO A 271 -9.16 18.65 -13.06
N LYS A 272 -8.53 19.45 -13.91
CA LYS A 272 -8.07 20.79 -13.55
C LYS A 272 -9.28 21.54 -12.97
N LYS A 273 -9.18 22.01 -11.71
CA LYS A 273 -10.18 22.94 -11.16
C LYS A 273 -10.34 24.08 -12.16
N LYS A 274 -11.53 24.20 -12.75
CA LYS A 274 -11.86 25.37 -13.57
C LYS A 274 -11.62 26.59 -12.70
N ALA A 275 -10.72 27.46 -13.12
CA ALA A 275 -10.51 28.74 -12.48
C ALA A 275 -11.87 29.47 -12.53
N THR A 276 -12.48 29.69 -11.38
CA THR A 276 -13.66 30.54 -11.24
C THR A 276 -13.21 31.94 -11.58
N LYS A 277 -13.56 32.44 -12.78
CA LYS A 277 -13.43 33.86 -13.11
C LYS A 277 -14.27 34.61 -12.08
N LYS A 278 -13.60 35.30 -11.17
CA LYS A 278 -14.28 36.35 -10.38
C LYS A 278 -14.77 37.42 -11.39
N LYS A 279 -16.09 37.58 -11.43
CA LYS A 279 -16.71 38.75 -12.01
C LYS A 279 -16.55 39.92 -11.05
#